data_c1e570f5d9474c28af9d70beca146dcf
#
_entry.id   c1e570f5d9474c28af9d70beca146dcf
#
_cell.length_a   1.000
_cell.length_b   1.000
_cell.length_c   1.000
_cell.angle_alpha   90.00
_cell.angle_beta   90.00
_cell.angle_gamma   90.00
#
_symmetry.space_group_name_H-M   'P 1'
#
loop_
_entity.id
_entity.type
_entity.pdbx_description
1 polymer ?
#
loop_
_entity_poly.entity_id
_entity_poly.type
_entity_poly.pdbx_seq_one_letter_code
_entity_poly.pdbx_strand_id
1 'polypeptide(L)'
;MGNYIKLVVLGMIALFALIATNYARDLAYLVNALTVALAAGGLFIWTLRQTGEPTKTVDLSGEYMDGVVRAGVVATALWGVVGFLVGVTIAFQLAFPALNFEWAQGFANFGRLRPLHTSAVIFAFGGNALIATSFYVVQRTSAARLWGGNLAWFVFWGFQLVIVLAATGYVLGATQSKEYAEPEWYVDWWLTIVWLAYLAVFVGTLVKRKEPHIYVANWFYLSFIITVAMLHVVNNLSIPVSIFGSKSVQVFSGVQDAMTQWWYGHNAVGFFLTAGFLGMMYYFIPKQAERPVFSYKLSIIHFWALIFIYIWAGPHHLHYTALPDWASTLGMVFSIVLWMPSWGGMINGLMTLSGAWDKLRTDPIIRMMVISVGFYGMSTFEGPMMSIRAVNSLSHYTDWTIGHVHSGALGWNGMITFACLYFLTPRLWGRAQMYSEPPISCDLPIHHRFVTRHHVPPVQNQGPKDLQKSLTTRV
;
A
#
# COMPACT_ATOMS: atom_id res chain seq x y z
N MET A 1 19.76 -20.68 -21.46
CA MET A 1 20.02 -19.27 -21.83
C MET A 1 19.61 -18.27 -20.70
N GLY A 2 18.45 -18.38 -20.10
CA GLY A 2 17.99 -17.42 -19.06
C GLY A 2 18.87 -17.31 -17.81
N ASN A 3 19.46 -18.42 -17.32
CA ASN A 3 20.31 -18.38 -16.11
C ASN A 3 21.65 -17.70 -16.37
N TYR A 4 22.24 -17.84 -17.56
CA TYR A 4 23.49 -17.14 -17.90
C TYR A 4 23.30 -15.62 -17.99
N ILE A 5 22.19 -15.15 -18.56
CA ILE A 5 21.86 -13.71 -18.59
C ILE A 5 21.67 -13.20 -17.15
N LYS A 6 20.97 -13.94 -16.29
CA LYS A 6 20.81 -13.58 -14.86
C LYS A 6 22.17 -13.50 -14.16
N LEU A 7 23.05 -14.45 -14.38
CA LEU A 7 24.39 -14.45 -13.79
C LEU A 7 25.21 -13.22 -14.23
N VAL A 8 25.19 -12.89 -15.52
CA VAL A 8 25.88 -11.69 -16.02
C VAL A 8 25.32 -10.43 -15.34
N VAL A 9 23.99 -10.27 -15.31
CA VAL A 9 23.34 -9.10 -14.70
C VAL A 9 23.64 -9.01 -13.21
N LEU A 10 23.48 -10.11 -12.46
CA LEU A 10 23.75 -10.15 -11.01
C LEU A 10 25.23 -9.91 -10.70
N GLY A 11 26.12 -10.48 -11.52
CA GLY A 11 27.56 -10.24 -11.39
C GLY A 11 27.94 -8.78 -11.61
N MET A 12 27.37 -8.14 -12.63
CA MET A 12 27.55 -6.69 -12.86
C MET A 12 27.02 -5.87 -11.71
N ILE A 13 25.81 -6.14 -11.23
CA ILE A 13 25.22 -5.40 -10.08
C ILE A 13 26.11 -5.57 -8.86
N ALA A 14 26.55 -6.78 -8.53
CA ALA A 14 27.44 -7.03 -7.40
C ALA A 14 28.76 -6.30 -7.52
N LEU A 15 29.38 -6.32 -8.71
CA LEU A 15 30.64 -5.61 -8.98
C LEU A 15 30.48 -4.10 -8.83
N PHE A 16 29.46 -3.50 -9.47
CA PHE A 16 29.21 -2.06 -9.34
C PHE A 16 28.89 -1.66 -7.90
N ALA A 17 28.13 -2.48 -7.18
CA ALA A 17 27.84 -2.22 -5.76
C ALA A 17 29.09 -2.32 -4.89
N LEU A 18 30.01 -3.24 -5.15
CA LEU A 18 31.31 -3.30 -4.45
C LEU A 18 32.21 -2.10 -4.78
N ILE A 19 32.23 -1.65 -6.04
CA ILE A 19 32.92 -0.42 -6.41
C ILE A 19 32.28 0.77 -5.67
N ALA A 20 30.97 0.86 -5.65
CA ALA A 20 30.22 1.91 -4.95
C ALA A 20 30.52 1.90 -3.44
N THR A 21 30.64 0.72 -2.83
CA THR A 21 31.05 0.55 -1.42
C THR A 21 32.45 1.12 -1.17
N ASN A 22 33.41 0.84 -2.08
CA ASN A 22 34.78 1.31 -1.92
C ASN A 22 34.92 2.84 -2.07
N TYR A 23 34.07 3.47 -2.89
CA TYR A 23 34.09 4.92 -3.13
C TYR A 23 33.01 5.69 -2.35
N ALA A 24 32.30 5.03 -1.43
CA ALA A 24 31.21 5.64 -0.66
C ALA A 24 31.67 6.87 0.11
N ARG A 25 30.92 7.97 0.01
CA ARG A 25 31.22 9.26 0.64
C ARG A 25 30.54 9.46 1.99
N ASP A 26 29.58 8.60 2.32
CA ASP A 26 28.86 8.63 3.60
C ASP A 26 28.46 7.22 4.04
N LEU A 27 28.20 7.09 5.33
CA LEU A 27 27.91 5.80 5.97
C LEU A 27 26.63 5.16 5.43
N ALA A 28 25.59 5.94 5.18
CA ALA A 28 24.30 5.40 4.73
C ALA A 28 24.44 4.83 3.30
N TYR A 29 25.11 5.55 2.42
CA TYR A 29 25.41 5.06 1.07
C TYR A 29 26.28 3.81 1.11
N LEU A 30 27.33 3.79 1.97
CA LEU A 30 28.19 2.62 2.17
C LEU A 30 27.38 1.39 2.57
N VAL A 31 26.54 1.50 3.59
CA VAL A 31 25.73 0.38 4.10
C VAL A 31 24.71 -0.09 3.07
N ASN A 32 24.09 0.83 2.36
CA ASN A 32 23.14 0.49 1.29
C ASN A 32 23.84 -0.18 0.10
N ALA A 33 24.98 0.32 -0.36
CA ALA A 33 25.78 -0.30 -1.41
C ALA A 33 26.24 -1.71 -1.03
N LEU A 34 26.70 -1.89 0.22
CA LEU A 34 27.07 -3.20 0.74
C LEU A 34 25.87 -4.15 0.79
N THR A 35 24.69 -3.68 1.20
CA THR A 35 23.46 -4.46 1.20
C THR A 35 23.11 -4.95 -0.21
N VAL A 36 23.21 -4.08 -1.22
CA VAL A 36 22.99 -4.46 -2.62
C VAL A 36 24.05 -5.46 -3.10
N ALA A 37 25.33 -5.25 -2.75
CA ALA A 37 26.40 -6.16 -3.12
C ALA A 37 26.19 -7.57 -2.55
N LEU A 38 25.82 -7.66 -1.27
CA LEU A 38 25.54 -8.94 -0.59
C LEU A 38 24.30 -9.63 -1.18
N ALA A 39 23.22 -8.88 -1.43
CA ALA A 39 22.00 -9.43 -2.03
C ALA A 39 22.27 -9.94 -3.46
N ALA A 40 22.90 -9.15 -4.30
CA ALA A 40 23.22 -9.53 -5.67
C ALA A 40 24.24 -10.68 -5.72
N GLY A 41 25.28 -10.66 -4.86
CA GLY A 41 26.27 -11.72 -4.75
C GLY A 41 25.66 -13.03 -4.26
N GLY A 42 24.78 -12.98 -3.27
CA GLY A 42 24.05 -14.15 -2.77
C GLY A 42 23.14 -14.76 -3.86
N LEU A 43 22.40 -13.92 -4.57
CA LEU A 43 21.55 -14.35 -5.69
C LEU A 43 22.39 -14.89 -6.87
N PHE A 44 23.57 -14.33 -7.13
CA PHE A 44 24.50 -14.83 -8.12
C PHE A 44 24.96 -16.25 -7.78
N ILE A 45 25.43 -16.47 -6.55
CA ILE A 45 25.88 -17.79 -6.08
C ILE A 45 24.71 -18.81 -6.13
N TRP A 46 23.52 -18.39 -5.69
CA TRP A 46 22.33 -19.23 -5.74
C TRP A 46 21.95 -19.61 -7.18
N THR A 47 21.96 -18.65 -8.12
CA THR A 47 21.68 -18.89 -9.52
C THR A 47 22.76 -19.78 -10.16
N LEU A 48 24.03 -19.59 -9.78
CA LEU A 48 25.16 -20.40 -10.27
C LEU A 48 24.98 -21.87 -9.88
N ARG A 49 24.57 -22.15 -8.64
CA ARG A 49 24.29 -23.51 -8.16
C ARG A 49 23.16 -24.20 -8.91
N GLN A 50 22.19 -23.43 -9.44
CA GLN A 50 21.09 -23.95 -10.24
C GLN A 50 21.44 -24.09 -11.73
N THR A 51 22.60 -23.61 -12.15
CA THR A 51 23.04 -23.68 -13.55
C THR A 51 23.52 -25.10 -13.84
N GLY A 52 22.79 -25.84 -14.65
CA GLY A 52 23.08 -27.24 -14.98
C GLY A 52 22.00 -28.23 -14.50
N GLU A 53 21.11 -27.80 -13.61
CA GLU A 53 19.95 -28.61 -13.28
C GLU A 53 18.91 -28.55 -14.43
N PRO A 54 18.31 -29.70 -14.81
CA PRO A 54 17.26 -29.68 -15.82
C PRO A 54 16.05 -28.89 -15.31
N THR A 55 15.69 -27.83 -16.04
CA THR A 55 14.52 -27.02 -15.74
C THR A 55 13.27 -27.89 -15.93
N LYS A 56 12.65 -28.33 -14.83
CA LYS A 56 11.36 -29.00 -14.89
C LYS A 56 10.34 -27.99 -15.40
N THR A 57 9.92 -28.11 -16.63
CA THR A 57 8.80 -27.37 -17.19
C THR A 57 7.51 -27.97 -16.65
N VAL A 58 6.95 -27.34 -15.60
CA VAL A 58 5.60 -27.65 -15.13
C VAL A 58 4.64 -26.75 -15.90
N ASP A 59 3.65 -27.34 -16.57
CA ASP A 59 2.59 -26.56 -17.19
C ASP A 59 1.71 -25.95 -16.12
N LEU A 60 1.88 -24.66 -15.88
CA LEU A 60 1.11 -23.87 -14.91
C LEU A 60 0.07 -22.97 -15.58
N SER A 61 -0.23 -23.19 -16.85
CA SER A 61 -1.09 -22.30 -17.66
C SER A 61 -2.51 -22.17 -17.13
N GLY A 62 -3.02 -23.18 -16.39
CA GLY A 62 -4.36 -23.21 -15.79
C GLY A 62 -4.43 -22.69 -14.34
N GLU A 63 -3.31 -22.48 -13.67
CA GLU A 63 -3.28 -22.14 -12.25
C GLU A 63 -2.99 -20.65 -12.01
N TYR A 64 -3.65 -20.06 -11.00
CA TYR A 64 -3.33 -18.73 -10.52
C TYR A 64 -1.95 -18.70 -9.84
N MET A 65 -1.27 -17.56 -9.96
CA MET A 65 0.06 -17.38 -9.36
C MET A 65 -0.06 -16.95 -7.89
N ASP A 66 -0.56 -17.85 -7.03
CA ASP A 66 -0.81 -17.57 -5.62
C ASP A 66 0.45 -17.58 -4.74
N GLY A 67 1.56 -18.10 -5.24
CA GLY A 67 2.83 -18.07 -4.50
C GLY A 67 3.29 -16.67 -4.13
N VAL A 68 3.28 -15.74 -5.08
CA VAL A 68 3.66 -14.35 -4.82
C VAL A 68 2.65 -13.63 -3.91
N VAL A 69 1.36 -13.98 -4.01
CA VAL A 69 0.32 -13.45 -3.12
C VAL A 69 0.55 -13.91 -1.68
N ARG A 70 0.87 -15.21 -1.47
CA ARG A 70 1.24 -15.73 -0.15
C ARG A 70 2.43 -15.01 0.45
N ALA A 71 3.48 -14.80 -0.34
CA ALA A 71 4.65 -14.05 0.09
C ALA A 71 4.29 -12.62 0.53
N GLY A 72 3.43 -11.94 -0.26
CA GLY A 72 2.94 -10.61 0.08
C GLY A 72 2.10 -10.57 1.36
N VAL A 73 1.25 -11.58 1.60
CA VAL A 73 0.48 -11.72 2.86
C VAL A 73 1.42 -11.86 4.08
N VAL A 74 2.45 -12.70 3.97
CA VAL A 74 3.45 -12.88 5.04
C VAL A 74 4.24 -11.59 5.27
N ALA A 75 4.70 -10.94 4.20
CA ALA A 75 5.41 -9.68 4.29
C ALA A 75 4.56 -8.55 4.90
N THR A 76 3.26 -8.48 4.56
CA THR A 76 2.32 -7.55 5.17
C THR A 76 2.26 -7.74 6.68
N ALA A 77 2.10 -8.96 7.16
CA ALA A 77 2.06 -9.25 8.60
C ALA A 77 3.38 -8.88 9.29
N LEU A 78 4.52 -9.24 8.70
CA LEU A 78 5.86 -8.94 9.24
C LEU A 78 6.08 -7.42 9.37
N TRP A 79 5.86 -6.68 8.29
CA TRP A 79 6.07 -5.24 8.28
C TRP A 79 5.03 -4.49 9.11
N GLY A 80 3.82 -5.05 9.26
CA GLY A 80 2.83 -4.54 10.19
C GLY A 80 3.35 -4.57 11.63
N VAL A 81 3.87 -5.71 12.09
CA VAL A 81 4.47 -5.83 13.43
C VAL A 81 5.61 -4.82 13.62
N VAL A 82 6.53 -4.74 12.65
CA VAL A 82 7.67 -3.80 12.73
C VAL A 82 7.17 -2.35 12.75
N GLY A 83 6.30 -1.95 11.84
CA GLY A 83 5.82 -0.58 11.74
C GLY A 83 5.03 -0.13 12.97
N PHE A 84 4.16 -0.99 13.51
CA PHE A 84 3.40 -0.68 14.74
C PHE A 84 4.30 -0.63 15.97
N LEU A 85 5.31 -1.50 16.07
CA LEU A 85 6.27 -1.46 17.17
C LEU A 85 7.06 -0.14 17.18
N VAL A 86 7.53 0.32 16.02
CA VAL A 86 8.18 1.63 15.89
C VAL A 86 7.22 2.75 16.26
N GLY A 87 5.94 2.66 15.85
CA GLY A 87 4.90 3.64 16.21
C GLY A 87 4.69 3.75 17.72
N VAL A 88 4.59 2.62 18.42
CA VAL A 88 4.49 2.60 19.88
C VAL A 88 5.74 3.18 20.52
N THR A 89 6.92 2.88 19.98
CA THR A 89 8.20 3.43 20.48
C THR A 89 8.21 4.95 20.40
N ILE A 90 7.86 5.53 19.24
CA ILE A 90 7.86 7.00 19.10
C ILE A 90 6.78 7.67 19.94
N ALA A 91 5.63 7.01 20.17
CA ALA A 91 4.61 7.52 21.07
C ALA A 91 5.14 7.59 22.51
N PHE A 92 5.87 6.58 22.97
CA PHE A 92 6.55 6.63 24.26
C PHE A 92 7.65 7.69 24.33
N GLN A 93 8.41 7.91 23.25
CA GLN A 93 9.42 8.97 23.18
C GLN A 93 8.80 10.37 23.30
N LEU A 94 7.60 10.59 22.77
CA LEU A 94 6.86 11.85 22.96
C LEU A 94 6.39 12.03 24.41
N ALA A 95 5.87 10.96 25.02
CA ALA A 95 5.38 10.99 26.40
C ALA A 95 6.53 11.04 27.42
N PHE A 96 7.64 10.39 27.15
CA PHE A 96 8.80 10.25 28.02
C PHE A 96 10.09 10.57 27.24
N PRO A 97 10.51 11.84 27.16
CA PRO A 97 11.66 12.26 26.35
C PRO A 97 12.97 11.53 26.65
N ALA A 98 13.15 11.00 27.86
CA ALA A 98 14.30 10.18 28.25
C ALA A 98 14.44 8.88 27.41
N LEU A 99 13.39 8.45 26.72
CA LEU A 99 13.41 7.29 25.84
C LEU A 99 13.91 7.61 24.42
N ASN A 100 14.44 8.81 24.17
CA ASN A 100 15.03 9.15 22.87
C ASN A 100 16.39 8.48 22.60
N PHE A 101 16.90 7.66 23.52
CA PHE A 101 18.08 6.81 23.34
C PHE A 101 19.28 7.55 22.73
N GLU A 102 19.65 8.70 23.26
CA GLU A 102 20.79 9.52 22.79
C GLU A 102 22.12 8.75 22.81
N TRP A 103 22.26 7.80 23.75
CA TRP A 103 23.39 6.88 23.85
C TRP A 103 23.58 5.99 22.60
N ALA A 104 22.53 5.77 21.79
CA ALA A 104 22.60 5.05 20.52
C ALA A 104 23.04 5.95 19.35
N GLN A 105 23.85 6.97 19.60
CA GLN A 105 24.39 7.93 18.60
C GLN A 105 23.27 8.59 17.75
N GLY A 106 22.07 8.72 18.32
CA GLY A 106 20.91 9.29 17.65
C GLY A 106 20.22 8.38 16.63
N PHE A 107 20.66 7.15 16.43
CA PHE A 107 20.06 6.22 15.47
C PHE A 107 18.61 5.85 15.81
N ALA A 108 18.24 5.88 17.08
CA ALA A 108 16.92 5.53 17.58
C ALA A 108 16.19 6.72 18.23
N ASN A 109 16.53 7.96 17.90
CA ASN A 109 15.80 9.12 18.38
C ASN A 109 14.49 9.31 17.57
N PHE A 110 13.56 10.10 18.11
CA PHE A 110 12.28 10.40 17.52
C PHE A 110 12.39 10.91 16.07
N GLY A 111 13.31 11.81 15.79
CA GLY A 111 13.48 12.41 14.46
C GLY A 111 13.86 11.41 13.36
N ARG A 112 14.48 10.27 13.71
CA ARG A 112 14.81 9.20 12.80
C ARG A 112 13.76 8.09 12.76
N LEU A 113 13.16 7.79 13.90
CA LEU A 113 12.13 6.75 13.99
C LEU A 113 10.78 7.22 13.46
N ARG A 114 10.45 8.51 13.51
CA ARG A 114 9.18 9.02 12.99
C ARG A 114 9.01 8.77 11.48
N PRO A 115 9.93 9.16 10.57
CA PRO A 115 9.81 8.83 9.16
C PRO A 115 9.90 7.32 8.90
N LEU A 116 10.67 6.58 9.69
CA LEU A 116 10.71 5.12 9.62
C LEU A 116 9.34 4.51 9.93
N HIS A 117 8.65 4.97 11.01
CA HIS A 117 7.30 4.52 11.33
C HIS A 117 6.33 4.80 10.19
N THR A 118 6.30 6.04 9.71
CA THR A 118 5.37 6.48 8.67
C THR A 118 5.54 5.64 7.40
N SER A 119 6.77 5.48 6.92
CA SER A 119 7.07 4.69 5.73
C SER A 119 6.83 3.19 5.94
N ALA A 120 7.10 2.67 7.15
CA ALA A 120 6.86 1.26 7.45
C ALA A 120 5.36 0.91 7.43
N VAL A 121 4.50 1.75 8.02
CA VAL A 121 3.05 1.45 8.04
C VAL A 121 2.36 1.76 6.72
N ILE A 122 2.76 2.82 6.01
CA ILE A 122 2.16 3.17 4.72
C ILE A 122 2.69 2.23 3.62
N PHE A 123 4.00 2.21 3.41
CA PHE A 123 4.57 1.54 2.24
C PHE A 123 4.95 0.09 2.53
N ALA A 124 5.58 -0.23 3.67
CA ALA A 124 5.95 -1.62 3.90
C ALA A 124 4.73 -2.48 4.28
N PHE A 125 3.91 -2.10 5.24
CA PHE A 125 2.68 -2.81 5.59
C PHE A 125 1.60 -2.64 4.51
N GLY A 126 1.15 -1.41 4.27
CA GLY A 126 0.08 -1.12 3.31
C GLY A 126 0.46 -1.45 1.86
N GLY A 127 1.70 -1.18 1.44
CA GLY A 127 2.17 -1.48 0.09
C GLY A 127 2.23 -2.97 -0.22
N ASN A 128 2.73 -3.81 0.71
CA ASN A 128 2.67 -5.26 0.54
C ASN A 128 1.22 -5.77 0.48
N ALA A 129 0.32 -5.21 1.31
CA ALA A 129 -1.11 -5.54 1.27
C ALA A 129 -1.72 -5.19 -0.10
N LEU A 130 -1.42 -4.01 -0.64
CA LEU A 130 -1.93 -3.56 -1.94
C LEU A 130 -1.39 -4.40 -3.10
N ILE A 131 -0.10 -4.71 -3.12
CA ILE A 131 0.50 -5.57 -4.14
C ILE A 131 -0.11 -6.98 -4.07
N ALA A 132 -0.19 -7.58 -2.89
CA ALA A 132 -0.76 -8.92 -2.71
C ALA A 132 -2.23 -8.98 -3.12
N THR A 133 -3.05 -8.04 -2.64
CA THR A 133 -4.49 -8.02 -2.93
C THR A 133 -4.79 -7.67 -4.38
N SER A 134 -4.05 -6.73 -4.99
CA SER A 134 -4.23 -6.40 -6.41
C SER A 134 -3.85 -7.58 -7.31
N PHE A 135 -2.76 -8.29 -7.02
CA PHE A 135 -2.38 -9.51 -7.73
C PHE A 135 -3.41 -10.63 -7.54
N TYR A 136 -3.98 -10.76 -6.35
CA TYR A 136 -5.07 -11.70 -6.11
C TYR A 136 -6.31 -11.34 -6.91
N VAL A 137 -6.75 -10.08 -6.82
CA VAL A 137 -8.00 -9.61 -7.43
C VAL A 137 -7.93 -9.61 -8.94
N VAL A 138 -6.85 -9.08 -9.54
CA VAL A 138 -6.75 -8.98 -11.01
C VAL A 138 -6.76 -10.35 -11.67
N GLN A 139 -6.13 -11.38 -11.07
CA GLN A 139 -6.18 -12.74 -11.63
C GLN A 139 -7.60 -13.29 -11.64
N ARG A 140 -8.34 -13.13 -10.53
CA ARG A 140 -9.69 -13.71 -10.38
C ARG A 140 -10.74 -12.98 -11.20
N THR A 141 -10.67 -11.67 -11.25
CA THR A 141 -11.61 -10.84 -12.02
C THR A 141 -11.31 -10.82 -13.51
N SER A 142 -10.11 -11.21 -13.91
CA SER A 142 -9.71 -11.36 -15.31
C SER A 142 -9.78 -12.81 -15.81
N ALA A 143 -10.02 -13.78 -14.91
CA ALA A 143 -9.90 -15.22 -15.18
C ALA A 143 -8.57 -15.56 -15.88
N ALA A 144 -7.47 -14.90 -15.48
CA ALA A 144 -6.16 -15.01 -16.11
C ALA A 144 -5.06 -15.10 -15.03
N ARG A 145 -4.01 -15.89 -15.30
CA ARG A 145 -2.78 -15.93 -14.50
C ARG A 145 -2.03 -14.60 -14.64
N LEU A 146 -1.28 -14.19 -13.60
CA LEU A 146 -0.43 -13.00 -13.68
C LEU A 146 0.50 -13.06 -14.90
N TRP A 147 0.52 -11.98 -15.64
CA TRP A 147 1.41 -11.81 -16.76
C TRP A 147 2.86 -11.65 -16.31
N GLY A 148 3.78 -12.14 -17.14
CA GLY A 148 5.21 -11.97 -16.91
C GLY A 148 5.84 -12.92 -15.89
N GLY A 149 5.06 -13.80 -15.23
CA GLY A 149 5.58 -14.85 -14.35
C GLY A 149 6.62 -14.36 -13.33
N ASN A 150 7.92 -14.54 -13.66
CA ASN A 150 9.01 -14.12 -12.79
C ASN A 150 9.05 -12.62 -12.51
N LEU A 151 8.43 -11.79 -13.37
CA LEU A 151 8.36 -10.34 -13.16
C LEU A 151 7.52 -10.00 -11.90
N ALA A 152 6.46 -10.78 -11.59
CA ALA A 152 5.70 -10.61 -10.35
C ALA A 152 6.56 -10.91 -9.10
N TRP A 153 7.44 -11.90 -9.16
CA TRP A 153 8.42 -12.15 -8.09
C TRP A 153 9.48 -11.06 -8.00
N PHE A 154 9.91 -10.50 -9.13
CA PHE A 154 10.79 -9.32 -9.14
C PHE A 154 10.13 -8.11 -8.45
N VAL A 155 8.85 -7.85 -8.71
CA VAL A 155 8.08 -6.81 -8.01
C VAL A 155 8.12 -7.04 -6.50
N PHE A 156 7.82 -8.26 -6.05
CA PHE A 156 7.80 -8.57 -4.63
C PHE A 156 9.17 -8.36 -3.97
N TRP A 157 10.22 -9.02 -4.47
CA TRP A 157 11.56 -8.94 -3.86
C TRP A 157 12.21 -7.57 -4.05
N GLY A 158 12.01 -6.95 -5.21
CA GLY A 158 12.48 -5.60 -5.47
C GLY A 158 11.87 -4.59 -4.51
N PHE A 159 10.59 -4.74 -4.18
CA PHE A 159 9.91 -3.92 -3.19
C PHE A 159 10.42 -4.16 -1.75
N GLN A 160 10.73 -5.41 -1.37
CA GLN A 160 11.38 -5.67 -0.08
C GLN A 160 12.75 -4.98 0.00
N LEU A 161 13.52 -4.98 -1.09
CA LEU A 161 14.81 -4.27 -1.12
C LEU A 161 14.63 -2.75 -0.96
N VAL A 162 13.60 -2.13 -1.61
CA VAL A 162 13.25 -0.71 -1.38
C VAL A 162 13.04 -0.45 0.12
N ILE A 163 12.24 -1.29 0.79
CA ILE A 163 11.93 -1.11 2.22
C ILE A 163 13.20 -1.15 3.07
N VAL A 164 14.09 -2.11 2.83
CA VAL A 164 15.33 -2.24 3.61
C VAL A 164 16.28 -1.07 3.37
N LEU A 165 16.47 -0.65 2.10
CA LEU A 165 17.34 0.47 1.78
C LEU A 165 16.82 1.80 2.36
N ALA A 166 15.51 2.04 2.27
CA ALA A 166 14.87 3.22 2.85
C ALA A 166 14.99 3.23 4.38
N ALA A 167 14.66 2.13 5.04
CA ALA A 167 14.76 1.99 6.50
C ALA A 167 16.18 2.23 7.00
N THR A 168 17.18 1.69 6.30
CA THR A 168 18.61 1.94 6.58
C THR A 168 18.95 3.43 6.47
N GLY A 169 18.47 4.09 5.40
CA GLY A 169 18.66 5.53 5.21
C GLY A 169 18.09 6.34 6.38
N TYR A 170 16.85 6.05 6.82
CA TYR A 170 16.21 6.75 7.95
C TYR A 170 17.01 6.63 9.24
N VAL A 171 17.37 5.42 9.62
CA VAL A 171 18.15 5.17 10.85
C VAL A 171 19.51 5.85 10.79
N LEU A 172 20.18 5.83 9.66
CA LEU A 172 21.50 6.44 9.47
C LEU A 172 21.42 7.95 9.17
N GLY A 173 20.24 8.53 9.02
CA GLY A 173 20.02 9.96 8.83
C GLY A 173 20.29 10.46 7.41
N ALA A 174 20.27 9.59 6.41
CA ALA A 174 20.30 9.94 5.01
C ALA A 174 18.86 9.95 4.44
N THR A 175 18.27 11.13 4.43
CA THR A 175 16.89 11.34 4.01
C THR A 175 16.76 12.67 3.28
N GLN A 176 15.79 12.73 2.34
CA GLN A 176 15.30 13.97 1.76
C GLN A 176 14.30 14.65 2.71
N SER A 177 14.13 15.95 2.58
CA SER A 177 13.14 16.73 3.36
C SER A 177 11.76 16.71 2.69
N LYS A 178 11.29 15.54 2.26
CA LYS A 178 10.02 15.36 1.56
C LYS A 178 9.18 14.32 2.30
N GLU A 179 8.07 14.74 2.88
CA GLU A 179 7.19 13.85 3.64
C GLU A 179 6.57 12.78 2.74
N TYR A 180 6.60 11.54 3.18
CA TYR A 180 6.24 10.31 2.44
C TYR A 180 7.17 10.00 1.23
N ALA A 181 8.23 10.75 1.06
CA ALA A 181 9.22 10.60 -0.02
C ALA A 181 10.64 10.90 0.49
N GLU A 182 10.92 10.49 1.71
CA GLU A 182 12.18 10.75 2.41
C GLU A 182 13.39 9.95 1.87
N PRO A 183 13.25 8.78 1.18
CA PRO A 183 14.42 8.05 0.67
C PRO A 183 15.24 8.87 -0.31
N GLU A 184 16.55 8.63 -0.35
CA GLU A 184 17.45 9.33 -1.25
C GLU A 184 17.39 8.78 -2.68
N TRP A 185 17.86 9.53 -3.63
CA TRP A 185 17.75 9.39 -5.07
C TRP A 185 17.95 7.96 -5.63
N TYR A 186 18.89 7.18 -5.11
CA TYR A 186 19.16 5.82 -5.59
C TYR A 186 18.07 4.82 -5.18
N VAL A 187 17.41 5.04 -4.04
CA VAL A 187 16.24 4.27 -3.62
C VAL A 187 15.04 4.63 -4.50
N ASP A 188 14.86 5.91 -4.82
CA ASP A 188 13.79 6.40 -5.68
C ASP A 188 13.90 5.83 -7.10
N TRP A 189 15.11 5.78 -7.66
CA TRP A 189 15.36 5.13 -8.95
C TRP A 189 15.01 3.65 -8.93
N TRP A 190 15.42 2.95 -7.86
CA TRP A 190 15.11 1.53 -7.71
C TRP A 190 13.61 1.30 -7.55
N LEU A 191 12.93 2.11 -6.73
CA LEU A 191 11.48 2.06 -6.57
C LEU A 191 10.76 2.30 -7.91
N THR A 192 11.23 3.26 -8.72
CA THR A 192 10.66 3.53 -10.04
C THR A 192 10.70 2.29 -10.94
N ILE A 193 11.83 1.59 -10.98
CA ILE A 193 11.99 0.35 -11.78
C ILE A 193 11.02 -0.73 -11.30
N VAL A 194 10.94 -0.95 -9.99
CA VAL A 194 10.03 -1.94 -9.39
C VAL A 194 8.57 -1.58 -9.67
N TRP A 195 8.23 -0.30 -9.59
CA TRP A 195 6.86 0.18 -9.82
C TRP A 195 6.42 0.06 -11.27
N LEU A 196 7.32 0.35 -12.22
CA LEU A 196 7.07 0.11 -13.65
C LEU A 196 6.88 -1.38 -13.96
N ALA A 197 7.65 -2.25 -13.31
CA ALA A 197 7.44 -3.69 -13.42
C ALA A 197 6.07 -4.12 -12.83
N TYR A 198 5.65 -3.51 -11.70
CA TYR A 198 4.32 -3.74 -11.12
C TYR A 198 3.20 -3.31 -12.09
N LEU A 199 3.31 -2.13 -12.68
CA LEU A 199 2.38 -1.65 -13.71
C LEU A 199 2.32 -2.62 -14.89
N ALA A 200 3.45 -3.09 -15.38
CA ALA A 200 3.52 -4.02 -16.51
C ALA A 200 2.84 -5.36 -16.18
N VAL A 201 3.06 -5.93 -14.99
CA VAL A 201 2.38 -7.17 -14.55
C VAL A 201 0.87 -6.98 -14.48
N PHE A 202 0.43 -5.88 -13.88
CA PHE A 202 -0.99 -5.61 -13.69
C PHE A 202 -1.72 -5.38 -15.02
N VAL A 203 -1.21 -4.48 -15.86
CA VAL A 203 -1.77 -4.18 -17.19
C VAL A 203 -1.67 -5.39 -18.12
N GLY A 204 -0.54 -6.09 -18.14
CA GLY A 204 -0.37 -7.31 -18.92
C GLY A 204 -1.40 -8.40 -18.55
N THR A 205 -1.74 -8.51 -17.27
CA THR A 205 -2.80 -9.42 -16.80
C THR A 205 -4.18 -8.98 -17.28
N LEU A 206 -4.48 -7.68 -17.22
CA LEU A 206 -5.74 -7.12 -17.75
C LEU A 206 -5.87 -7.32 -19.26
N VAL A 207 -4.78 -7.17 -20.02
CA VAL A 207 -4.77 -7.42 -21.47
C VAL A 207 -5.05 -8.90 -21.78
N LYS A 208 -4.59 -9.82 -20.94
CA LYS A 208 -4.82 -11.27 -21.07
C LYS A 208 -6.15 -11.75 -20.46
N ARG A 209 -7.01 -10.83 -20.00
CA ARG A 209 -8.29 -11.21 -19.40
C ARG A 209 -9.16 -12.02 -20.36
N LYS A 210 -9.89 -12.95 -19.79
CA LYS A 210 -10.91 -13.75 -20.49
C LYS A 210 -12.33 -13.21 -20.27
N GLU A 211 -12.47 -12.28 -19.33
CA GLU A 211 -13.73 -11.59 -19.04
C GLU A 211 -13.89 -10.36 -19.94
N PRO A 212 -15.07 -10.08 -20.49
CA PRO A 212 -15.28 -8.97 -21.42
C PRO A 212 -15.13 -7.60 -20.75
N HIS A 213 -15.46 -7.48 -19.47
CA HIS A 213 -15.45 -6.22 -18.73
C HIS A 213 -14.35 -6.18 -17.69
N ILE A 214 -13.84 -4.98 -17.43
CA ILE A 214 -12.92 -4.72 -16.32
C ILE A 214 -13.78 -4.36 -15.09
N TYR A 215 -13.67 -5.16 -14.03
CA TYR A 215 -14.41 -4.93 -12.79
C TYR A 215 -13.92 -3.68 -12.06
N VAL A 216 -14.82 -2.95 -11.40
CA VAL A 216 -14.54 -1.66 -10.76
C VAL A 216 -13.34 -1.67 -9.78
N ALA A 217 -13.12 -2.76 -9.06
CA ALA A 217 -11.95 -2.89 -8.19
C ALA A 217 -10.63 -2.71 -8.95
N ASN A 218 -10.55 -3.24 -10.19
CA ASN A 218 -9.37 -3.07 -11.03
C ASN A 218 -9.20 -1.63 -11.54
N TRP A 219 -10.27 -0.85 -11.69
CA TRP A 219 -10.16 0.57 -12.02
C TRP A 219 -9.45 1.32 -10.90
N PHE A 220 -9.85 1.06 -9.66
CA PHE A 220 -9.22 1.67 -8.48
C PHE A 220 -7.76 1.25 -8.32
N TYR A 221 -7.43 -0.04 -8.49
CA TYR A 221 -6.03 -0.48 -8.48
C TYR A 221 -5.22 0.12 -9.62
N LEU A 222 -5.76 0.20 -10.83
CA LEU A 222 -5.05 0.76 -11.98
C LEU A 222 -4.79 2.26 -11.78
N SER A 223 -5.78 3.02 -11.30
CA SER A 223 -5.60 4.43 -10.99
C SER A 223 -4.54 4.65 -9.91
N PHE A 224 -4.55 3.83 -8.86
CA PHE A 224 -3.51 3.82 -7.84
C PHE A 224 -2.13 3.59 -8.45
N ILE A 225 -1.94 2.53 -9.23
CA ILE A 225 -0.64 2.16 -9.78
C ILE A 225 -0.09 3.24 -10.72
N ILE A 226 -0.92 3.77 -11.61
CA ILE A 226 -0.51 4.79 -12.58
C ILE A 226 -0.21 6.11 -11.88
N THR A 227 -1.12 6.58 -11.04
CA THR A 227 -0.97 7.90 -10.43
C THR A 227 0.21 7.94 -9.48
N VAL A 228 0.41 6.90 -8.65
CA VAL A 228 1.56 6.84 -7.74
C VAL A 228 2.89 6.83 -8.50
N ALA A 229 2.96 6.15 -9.66
CA ALA A 229 4.15 6.24 -10.52
C ALA A 229 4.47 7.68 -10.94
N MET A 230 3.46 8.41 -11.43
CA MET A 230 3.63 9.80 -11.85
C MET A 230 4.01 10.72 -10.68
N LEU A 231 3.31 10.58 -9.56
CA LEU A 231 3.56 11.35 -8.35
C LEU A 231 4.99 11.18 -7.85
N HIS A 232 5.44 9.91 -7.75
CA HIS A 232 6.77 9.57 -7.28
C HIS A 232 7.86 10.14 -8.17
N VAL A 233 7.77 9.92 -9.48
CA VAL A 233 8.79 10.41 -10.43
C VAL A 233 8.89 11.94 -10.38
N VAL A 234 7.77 12.65 -10.42
CA VAL A 234 7.79 14.12 -10.44
C VAL A 234 8.29 14.71 -9.13
N ASN A 235 7.80 14.19 -8.00
CA ASN A 235 8.20 14.73 -6.69
C ASN A 235 9.66 14.49 -6.36
N ASN A 236 10.24 13.36 -6.80
CA ASN A 236 11.58 12.93 -6.45
C ASN A 236 12.63 13.26 -7.54
N LEU A 237 12.29 14.17 -8.47
CA LEU A 237 13.24 14.69 -9.44
C LEU A 237 14.39 15.40 -8.71
N SER A 238 15.55 14.77 -8.72
CA SER A 238 16.75 15.28 -8.05
C SER A 238 18.01 14.94 -8.83
N ILE A 239 19.05 15.73 -8.62
CA ILE A 239 20.35 15.57 -9.23
C ILE A 239 21.33 15.12 -8.14
N PRO A 240 21.92 13.92 -8.22
CA PRO A 240 22.91 13.49 -7.25
C PRO A 240 24.11 14.44 -7.19
N VAL A 241 24.53 14.82 -5.99
CA VAL A 241 25.78 15.57 -5.79
C VAL A 241 26.99 14.70 -6.17
N SER A 242 26.86 13.40 -5.95
CA SER A 242 27.84 12.40 -6.34
C SER A 242 27.11 11.05 -6.56
N ILE A 243 27.53 10.30 -7.58
CA ILE A 243 27.06 8.92 -7.80
C ILE A 243 27.54 7.94 -6.70
N PHE A 244 28.45 8.35 -5.86
CA PHE A 244 28.99 7.57 -4.72
C PHE A 244 28.58 8.12 -3.36
N GLY A 245 27.50 8.89 -3.27
CA GLY A 245 26.99 9.45 -2.02
C GLY A 245 25.47 9.57 -2.00
N SER A 246 24.91 9.65 -0.81
CA SER A 246 23.46 9.70 -0.62
C SER A 246 22.84 11.03 -1.03
N LYS A 247 23.58 12.14 -0.98
CA LYS A 247 23.02 13.49 -1.15
C LYS A 247 22.68 13.84 -2.60
N SER A 248 21.51 14.47 -2.76
CA SER A 248 21.02 15.03 -4.02
C SER A 248 20.48 16.45 -3.83
N VAL A 249 20.32 17.17 -4.95
CA VAL A 249 19.72 18.49 -5.01
C VAL A 249 18.41 18.39 -5.75
N GLN A 250 17.32 18.91 -5.18
CA GLN A 250 16.01 18.90 -5.79
C GLN A 250 15.96 19.81 -7.03
N VAL A 251 15.20 19.39 -8.05
CA VAL A 251 15.02 20.17 -9.28
C VAL A 251 14.12 21.38 -9.03
N PHE A 252 13.12 21.22 -8.18
CA PHE A 252 12.23 22.32 -7.79
C PHE A 252 12.75 22.99 -6.51
N SER A 253 12.41 24.28 -6.33
CA SER A 253 12.82 25.04 -5.16
C SER A 253 11.72 25.97 -4.67
N GLY A 254 11.79 26.36 -3.39
CA GLY A 254 10.87 27.31 -2.77
C GLY A 254 9.42 26.86 -2.82
N VAL A 255 8.52 27.77 -3.20
CA VAL A 255 7.07 27.50 -3.28
C VAL A 255 6.73 26.43 -4.32
N GLN A 256 7.49 26.36 -5.42
CA GLN A 256 7.27 25.30 -6.42
C GLN A 256 7.61 23.92 -5.87
N ASP A 257 8.67 23.79 -5.09
CA ASP A 257 8.99 22.51 -4.42
C ASP A 257 7.92 22.15 -3.40
N ALA A 258 7.45 23.11 -2.60
CA ALA A 258 6.36 22.90 -1.65
C ALA A 258 5.06 22.45 -2.35
N MET A 259 4.73 23.06 -3.50
CA MET A 259 3.57 22.66 -4.31
C MET A 259 3.73 21.25 -4.88
N THR A 260 4.89 20.92 -5.43
CA THR A 260 5.18 19.58 -5.96
C THR A 260 5.15 18.54 -4.85
N GLN A 261 5.72 18.86 -3.69
CA GLN A 261 5.70 18.02 -2.50
C GLN A 261 4.27 17.72 -2.04
N TRP A 262 3.39 18.72 -1.97
CA TRP A 262 2.05 18.49 -1.48
C TRP A 262 1.05 18.09 -2.56
N TRP A 263 1.37 18.32 -3.84
CA TRP A 263 0.72 17.56 -4.91
C TRP A 263 1.00 16.05 -4.77
N TYR A 264 2.24 15.68 -4.48
CA TYR A 264 2.60 14.29 -4.15
C TYR A 264 1.96 13.84 -2.82
N GLY A 265 2.20 14.54 -1.72
CA GLY A 265 1.81 14.09 -0.39
C GLY A 265 0.31 13.90 -0.23
N HIS A 266 -0.50 14.87 -0.70
CA HIS A 266 -1.96 14.76 -0.70
C HIS A 266 -2.45 13.63 -1.62
N ASN A 267 -1.89 13.53 -2.82
CA ASN A 267 -2.29 12.50 -3.77
C ASN A 267 -1.73 11.11 -3.41
N ALA A 268 -0.67 11.00 -2.63
CA ALA A 268 -0.25 9.73 -2.03
C ALA A 268 -1.34 9.19 -1.10
N VAL A 269 -1.95 10.02 -0.23
CA VAL A 269 -3.10 9.58 0.56
C VAL A 269 -4.33 9.34 -0.30
N GLY A 270 -4.52 10.09 -1.39
CA GLY A 270 -5.64 9.94 -2.33
C GLY A 270 -5.58 8.67 -3.17
N PHE A 271 -4.42 8.33 -3.69
CA PHE A 271 -4.29 7.20 -4.61
C PHE A 271 -3.69 5.96 -3.94
N PHE A 272 -2.69 6.09 -3.11
CA PHE A 272 -2.15 4.94 -2.38
C PHE A 272 -3.10 4.52 -1.24
N LEU A 273 -3.39 5.41 -0.28
CA LEU A 273 -4.19 5.07 0.89
C LEU A 273 -5.71 5.07 0.64
N THR A 274 -6.21 5.72 -0.41
CA THR A 274 -7.66 5.72 -0.71
C THR A 274 -7.98 4.85 -1.91
N ALA A 275 -7.56 5.19 -3.13
CA ALA A 275 -7.94 4.44 -4.32
C ALA A 275 -7.49 2.97 -4.28
N GLY A 276 -6.25 2.67 -3.87
CA GLY A 276 -5.76 1.31 -3.72
C GLY A 276 -6.63 0.47 -2.78
N PHE A 277 -6.97 1.02 -1.62
CA PHE A 277 -7.81 0.34 -0.62
C PHE A 277 -9.28 0.29 -0.99
N LEU A 278 -9.79 1.22 -1.79
CA LEU A 278 -11.11 1.10 -2.40
C LEU A 278 -11.17 -0.07 -3.38
N GLY A 279 -10.08 -0.39 -4.08
CA GLY A 279 -9.95 -1.63 -4.82
C GLY A 279 -10.18 -2.87 -3.96
N MET A 280 -9.63 -2.88 -2.73
CA MET A 280 -9.91 -3.93 -1.74
C MET A 280 -11.39 -3.93 -1.33
N MET A 281 -11.95 -2.79 -0.97
CA MET A 281 -13.34 -2.65 -0.56
C MET A 281 -14.31 -3.22 -1.62
N TYR A 282 -14.17 -2.79 -2.85
CA TYR A 282 -15.07 -3.22 -3.94
C TYR A 282 -14.98 -4.70 -4.32
N TYR A 283 -13.91 -5.38 -3.93
CA TYR A 283 -13.79 -6.82 -4.14
C TYR A 283 -14.14 -7.63 -2.90
N PHE A 284 -13.53 -7.33 -1.75
CA PHE A 284 -13.60 -8.22 -0.58
C PHE A 284 -14.92 -8.09 0.18
N ILE A 285 -15.52 -6.90 0.27
CA ILE A 285 -16.83 -6.74 0.94
C ILE A 285 -17.93 -7.53 0.21
N PRO A 286 -18.14 -7.36 -1.10
CA PRO A 286 -19.13 -8.16 -1.81
C PRO A 286 -18.89 -9.68 -1.71
N LYS A 287 -17.62 -10.09 -1.76
CA LYS A 287 -17.25 -11.50 -1.65
C LYS A 287 -17.55 -12.10 -0.27
N GLN A 288 -17.22 -11.38 0.80
CA GLN A 288 -17.46 -11.85 2.18
C GLN A 288 -18.93 -11.74 2.57
N ALA A 289 -19.61 -10.70 2.11
CA ALA A 289 -21.04 -10.54 2.32
C ALA A 289 -21.90 -11.53 1.49
N GLU A 290 -21.31 -12.13 0.43
CA GLU A 290 -22.03 -12.93 -0.56
C GLU A 290 -23.16 -12.14 -1.24
N ARG A 291 -22.89 -10.87 -1.52
CA ARG A 291 -23.83 -9.93 -2.11
C ARG A 291 -23.15 -9.16 -3.26
N PRO A 292 -23.89 -8.78 -4.31
CA PRO A 292 -23.36 -7.84 -5.28
C PRO A 292 -23.16 -6.48 -4.65
N VAL A 293 -22.31 -5.64 -5.25
CA VAL A 293 -22.18 -4.22 -4.89
C VAL A 293 -23.55 -3.57 -4.94
N PHE A 294 -23.92 -2.82 -3.92
CA PHE A 294 -25.26 -2.22 -3.77
C PHE A 294 -25.68 -1.42 -5.02
N SER A 295 -24.81 -0.56 -5.52
CA SER A 295 -25.06 0.20 -6.74
C SER A 295 -23.81 0.29 -7.61
N TYR A 296 -23.82 -0.40 -8.75
CA TYR A 296 -22.73 -0.29 -9.71
C TYR A 296 -22.66 1.08 -10.38
N LYS A 297 -23.80 1.75 -10.58
CA LYS A 297 -23.84 3.14 -11.06
C LYS A 297 -23.17 4.10 -10.08
N LEU A 298 -23.44 3.91 -8.79
CA LEU A 298 -22.77 4.73 -7.75
C LEU A 298 -21.26 4.47 -7.70
N SER A 299 -20.81 3.23 -7.95
CA SER A 299 -19.36 2.94 -8.03
C SER A 299 -18.68 3.62 -9.22
N ILE A 300 -19.36 3.77 -10.34
CA ILE A 300 -18.85 4.53 -11.50
C ILE A 300 -18.73 6.02 -11.16
N ILE A 301 -19.77 6.61 -10.57
CA ILE A 301 -19.77 8.01 -10.14
C ILE A 301 -18.68 8.24 -9.09
N HIS A 302 -18.61 7.36 -8.09
CA HIS A 302 -17.57 7.42 -7.06
C HIS A 302 -16.18 7.41 -7.66
N PHE A 303 -15.87 6.47 -8.57
CA PHE A 303 -14.57 6.36 -9.19
C PHE A 303 -14.18 7.66 -9.93
N TRP A 304 -14.97 8.06 -10.92
CA TRP A 304 -14.61 9.20 -11.77
C TRP A 304 -14.59 10.53 -11.01
N ALA A 305 -15.56 10.77 -10.13
CA ALA A 305 -15.59 11.98 -9.34
C ALA A 305 -14.41 12.04 -8.35
N LEU A 306 -14.11 10.91 -7.67
CA LEU A 306 -13.01 10.86 -6.71
C LEU A 306 -11.67 11.13 -7.41
N ILE A 307 -11.36 10.39 -8.47
CA ILE A 307 -10.08 10.48 -9.19
C ILE A 307 -9.85 11.88 -9.74
N PHE A 308 -10.88 12.49 -10.35
CA PHE A 308 -10.74 13.81 -10.93
C PHE A 308 -10.58 14.91 -9.87
N ILE A 309 -11.36 14.85 -8.79
CA ILE A 309 -11.38 15.91 -7.76
C ILE A 309 -10.13 15.84 -6.89
N TYR A 310 -9.65 14.63 -6.55
CA TYR A 310 -8.56 14.42 -5.61
C TYR A 310 -7.27 15.13 -6.02
N ILE A 311 -6.94 15.10 -7.31
CA ILE A 311 -5.68 15.63 -7.86
C ILE A 311 -5.46 17.12 -7.52
N TRP A 312 -6.53 17.90 -7.35
CA TRP A 312 -6.47 19.35 -7.16
C TRP A 312 -6.46 19.82 -5.71
N ALA A 313 -6.68 18.92 -4.77
CA ALA A 313 -6.88 19.28 -3.36
C ALA A 313 -5.56 19.57 -2.59
N GLY A 314 -4.41 19.13 -3.09
CA GLY A 314 -3.09 19.23 -2.42
C GLY A 314 -2.71 20.59 -1.85
N PRO A 315 -3.00 21.73 -2.51
CA PRO A 315 -2.62 23.04 -1.99
C PRO A 315 -3.21 23.42 -0.63
N HIS A 316 -4.23 22.70 -0.13
CA HIS A 316 -4.75 22.93 1.21
C HIS A 316 -3.73 22.66 2.33
N HIS A 317 -2.70 21.88 2.06
CA HIS A 317 -1.59 21.67 3.01
C HIS A 317 -0.68 22.89 3.17
N LEU A 318 -0.82 23.89 2.30
CA LEU A 318 0.04 25.07 2.23
C LEU A 318 -0.70 26.37 2.61
N HIS A 319 -1.77 26.27 3.40
CA HIS A 319 -2.40 27.44 4.01
C HIS A 319 -1.38 28.20 4.87
N TYR A 320 -1.48 29.51 4.87
CA TYR A 320 -0.61 30.42 5.65
C TYR A 320 0.88 30.35 5.27
N THR A 321 1.19 29.92 4.06
CA THR A 321 2.52 29.94 3.47
C THR A 321 2.62 30.98 2.37
N ALA A 322 3.77 31.09 1.68
CA ALA A 322 3.96 31.96 0.53
C ALA A 322 3.26 31.50 -0.77
N LEU A 323 2.40 30.46 -0.69
CA LEU A 323 1.60 30.00 -1.81
C LEU A 323 0.62 31.10 -2.24
N PRO A 324 0.44 31.35 -3.56
CA PRO A 324 -0.60 32.28 -4.04
C PRO A 324 -1.99 31.93 -3.52
N ASP A 325 -2.75 32.94 -3.10
CA ASP A 325 -4.04 32.75 -2.43
C ASP A 325 -5.06 31.97 -3.27
N TRP A 326 -5.08 32.19 -4.57
CA TRP A 326 -5.97 31.45 -5.47
C TRP A 326 -5.68 29.93 -5.46
N ALA A 327 -4.43 29.52 -5.39
CA ALA A 327 -4.05 28.11 -5.37
C ALA A 327 -4.44 27.45 -4.03
N SER A 328 -4.22 28.16 -2.92
CA SER A 328 -4.67 27.75 -1.59
C SER A 328 -6.19 27.60 -1.52
N THR A 329 -6.94 28.57 -2.10
CA THR A 329 -8.40 28.55 -2.20
C THR A 329 -8.89 27.40 -3.07
N LEU A 330 -8.23 27.14 -4.21
CA LEU A 330 -8.54 26.01 -5.08
C LEU A 330 -8.43 24.68 -4.30
N GLY A 331 -7.31 24.49 -3.58
CA GLY A 331 -7.10 23.29 -2.77
C GLY A 331 -8.22 23.09 -1.73
N MET A 332 -8.64 24.15 -1.04
CA MET A 332 -9.75 24.11 -0.09
C MET A 332 -11.07 23.71 -0.76
N VAL A 333 -11.43 24.36 -1.89
CA VAL A 333 -12.70 24.11 -2.59
C VAL A 333 -12.76 22.67 -3.08
N PHE A 334 -11.72 22.17 -3.74
CA PHE A 334 -11.68 20.79 -4.21
C PHE A 334 -11.72 19.77 -3.06
N SER A 335 -11.11 20.10 -1.91
CA SER A 335 -11.20 19.26 -0.71
C SER A 335 -12.63 19.16 -0.18
N ILE A 336 -13.36 20.25 -0.12
CA ILE A 336 -14.76 20.26 0.31
C ILE A 336 -15.64 19.46 -0.65
N VAL A 337 -15.46 19.64 -1.97
CA VAL A 337 -16.23 18.91 -2.99
C VAL A 337 -15.92 17.40 -2.96
N LEU A 338 -14.70 17.02 -2.56
CA LEU A 338 -14.28 15.63 -2.43
C LEU A 338 -15.10 14.83 -1.40
N TRP A 339 -15.73 15.49 -0.45
CA TRP A 339 -16.60 14.84 0.54
C TRP A 339 -17.74 14.05 -0.14
N MET A 340 -18.35 14.61 -1.16
CA MET A 340 -19.48 13.97 -1.86
C MET A 340 -19.13 12.58 -2.44
N PRO A 341 -18.10 12.40 -3.30
CA PRO A 341 -17.78 11.08 -3.83
C PRO A 341 -17.32 10.12 -2.75
N SER A 342 -16.55 10.59 -1.77
CA SER A 342 -16.05 9.74 -0.67
C SER A 342 -17.19 9.12 0.14
N TRP A 343 -18.20 9.92 0.52
CA TRP A 343 -19.38 9.40 1.21
C TRP A 343 -20.27 8.54 0.32
N GLY A 344 -20.32 8.85 -0.98
CA GLY A 344 -20.96 7.95 -1.95
C GLY A 344 -20.34 6.56 -1.94
N GLY A 345 -19.00 6.47 -1.86
CA GLY A 345 -18.26 5.22 -1.71
C GLY A 345 -18.52 4.52 -0.39
N MET A 346 -18.52 5.25 0.73
CA MET A 346 -18.85 4.72 2.06
C MET A 346 -20.27 4.11 2.07
N ILE A 347 -21.26 4.86 1.60
CA ILE A 347 -22.65 4.41 1.53
C ILE A 347 -22.77 3.14 0.67
N ASN A 348 -22.12 3.13 -0.49
CA ASN A 348 -22.13 1.97 -1.38
C ASN A 348 -21.52 0.72 -0.73
N GLY A 349 -20.40 0.89 -0.02
CA GLY A 349 -19.76 -0.19 0.73
C GLY A 349 -20.64 -0.74 1.85
N LEU A 350 -21.19 0.12 2.70
CA LEU A 350 -22.06 -0.29 3.81
C LEU A 350 -23.38 -0.90 3.32
N MET A 351 -24.03 -0.29 2.31
CA MET A 351 -25.28 -0.80 1.78
C MET A 351 -25.14 -2.11 1.00
N THR A 352 -23.91 -2.50 0.63
CA THR A 352 -23.63 -3.85 0.10
C THR A 352 -23.99 -4.93 1.11
N LEU A 353 -24.05 -4.61 2.41
CA LEU A 353 -24.53 -5.52 3.47
C LEU A 353 -26.05 -5.56 3.60
N SER A 354 -26.80 -4.79 2.78
CA SER A 354 -28.26 -4.81 2.84
C SER A 354 -28.80 -6.23 2.60
N GLY A 355 -29.54 -6.76 3.57
CA GLY A 355 -30.01 -8.14 3.61
C GLY A 355 -28.98 -9.18 4.09
N ALA A 356 -27.83 -8.73 4.62
CA ALA A 356 -26.80 -9.59 5.23
C ALA A 356 -26.27 -8.99 6.54
N TRP A 357 -27.04 -8.15 7.23
CA TRP A 357 -26.61 -7.50 8.47
C TRP A 357 -26.49 -8.49 9.65
N ASP A 358 -27.12 -9.65 9.58
CA ASP A 358 -26.95 -10.76 10.51
C ASP A 358 -25.48 -11.23 10.56
N LYS A 359 -24.77 -11.22 9.43
CA LYS A 359 -23.34 -11.57 9.36
C LYS A 359 -22.47 -10.68 10.26
N LEU A 360 -22.87 -9.45 10.54
CA LEU A 360 -22.16 -8.57 11.48
C LEU A 360 -22.05 -9.16 12.89
N ARG A 361 -22.98 -10.06 13.29
CA ARG A 361 -22.95 -10.72 14.59
C ARG A 361 -22.04 -11.94 14.64
N THR A 362 -21.83 -12.60 13.50
CA THR A 362 -21.17 -13.91 13.44
C THR A 362 -19.83 -13.90 12.71
N ASP A 363 -19.61 -12.94 11.80
CA ASP A 363 -18.44 -12.89 10.93
C ASP A 363 -17.48 -11.77 11.35
N PRO A 364 -16.30 -12.10 11.92
CA PRO A 364 -15.31 -11.11 12.35
C PRO A 364 -14.71 -10.33 11.17
N ILE A 365 -14.64 -10.91 9.96
CA ILE A 365 -14.12 -10.24 8.77
C ILE A 365 -15.08 -9.11 8.38
N ILE A 366 -16.39 -9.38 8.37
CA ILE A 366 -17.41 -8.35 8.11
C ILE A 366 -17.35 -7.24 9.15
N ARG A 367 -17.13 -7.56 10.43
CA ARG A 367 -16.98 -6.53 11.48
C ARG A 367 -15.81 -5.60 11.18
N MET A 368 -14.64 -6.14 10.87
CA MET A 368 -13.47 -5.35 10.52
C MET A 368 -13.71 -4.49 9.26
N MET A 369 -14.38 -5.04 8.24
CA MET A 369 -14.72 -4.31 7.03
C MET A 369 -15.70 -3.16 7.30
N VAL A 370 -16.72 -3.35 8.13
CA VAL A 370 -17.69 -2.30 8.49
C VAL A 370 -17.02 -1.19 9.28
N ILE A 371 -16.20 -1.53 10.27
CA ILE A 371 -15.42 -0.56 11.04
C ILE A 371 -14.52 0.23 10.10
N SER A 372 -13.82 -0.45 9.21
CA SER A 372 -12.95 0.17 8.22
C SER A 372 -13.70 1.19 7.35
N VAL A 373 -14.83 0.79 6.76
CA VAL A 373 -15.63 1.70 5.90
C VAL A 373 -16.22 2.86 6.70
N GLY A 374 -16.57 2.64 7.97
CA GLY A 374 -16.96 3.71 8.90
C GLY A 374 -15.85 4.73 9.10
N PHE A 375 -14.63 4.27 9.36
CA PHE A 375 -13.45 5.15 9.45
C PHE A 375 -13.09 5.82 8.13
N TYR A 376 -13.31 5.16 6.98
CA TYR A 376 -13.21 5.83 5.68
C TYR A 376 -14.14 7.04 5.59
N GLY A 377 -15.41 6.89 5.98
CA GLY A 377 -16.36 8.00 6.00
C GLY A 377 -15.98 9.10 6.99
N MET A 378 -15.50 8.75 8.18
CA MET A 378 -15.07 9.70 9.20
C MET A 378 -13.84 10.49 8.73
N SER A 379 -12.79 9.83 8.28
CA SER A 379 -11.55 10.50 7.85
C SER A 379 -11.76 11.36 6.61
N THR A 380 -12.62 10.93 5.68
CA THR A 380 -12.97 11.72 4.48
C THR A 380 -14.02 12.81 4.72
N PHE A 381 -14.62 12.88 5.89
CA PHE A 381 -15.33 14.06 6.39
C PHE A 381 -14.36 15.04 7.06
N GLU A 382 -13.52 14.53 7.94
CA GLU A 382 -12.60 15.32 8.76
C GLU A 382 -11.54 16.04 7.90
N GLY A 383 -10.96 15.35 6.88
CA GLY A 383 -10.00 15.94 5.96
C GLY A 383 -10.51 17.19 5.24
N PRO A 384 -11.65 17.12 4.53
CA PRO A 384 -12.29 18.30 3.97
C PRO A 384 -12.62 19.41 4.98
N MET A 385 -13.07 19.06 6.17
CA MET A 385 -13.31 20.03 7.24
C MET A 385 -12.02 20.73 7.67
N MET A 386 -10.94 19.99 7.87
CA MET A 386 -9.62 20.54 8.23
C MET A 386 -8.97 21.33 7.07
N SER A 387 -9.43 21.17 5.83
CA SER A 387 -8.99 21.98 4.69
C SER A 387 -9.57 23.40 4.71
N ILE A 388 -10.64 23.65 5.46
CA ILE A 388 -11.21 24.98 5.62
C ILE A 388 -10.22 25.83 6.43
N ARG A 389 -9.83 27.01 5.90
CA ARG A 389 -8.79 27.83 6.52
C ARG A 389 -8.99 28.09 8.00
N ALA A 390 -10.21 28.50 8.40
CA ALA A 390 -10.52 28.77 9.80
C ALA A 390 -10.34 27.52 10.71
N VAL A 391 -10.68 26.33 10.23
CA VAL A 391 -10.46 25.08 10.94
C VAL A 391 -9.00 24.67 10.90
N ASN A 392 -8.34 24.84 9.75
CA ASN A 392 -6.92 24.55 9.57
C ASN A 392 -6.05 25.34 10.55
N SER A 393 -6.36 26.62 10.80
CA SER A 393 -5.63 27.44 11.77
C SER A 393 -5.66 26.92 13.20
N LEU A 394 -6.67 26.09 13.54
CA LEU A 394 -6.80 25.47 14.86
C LEU A 394 -6.18 24.06 14.91
N SER A 395 -6.21 23.32 13.78
CA SER A 395 -5.80 21.92 13.75
C SER A 395 -4.34 21.73 13.32
N HIS A 396 -3.79 22.63 12.51
CA HIS A 396 -2.46 22.51 11.94
C HIS A 396 -1.38 22.50 13.05
N TYR A 397 -0.44 21.57 12.99
CA TYR A 397 0.59 21.31 14.00
C TYR A 397 0.08 20.88 15.39
N THR A 398 -1.14 20.36 15.48
CA THR A 398 -1.70 19.82 16.72
C THR A 398 -1.87 18.30 16.64
N ASP A 399 -2.14 17.65 17.77
CA ASP A 399 -2.45 16.22 17.85
C ASP A 399 -3.74 15.85 17.10
N TRP A 400 -4.58 16.82 16.78
CA TRP A 400 -5.76 16.59 15.93
C TRP A 400 -5.35 16.07 14.55
N THR A 401 -4.30 16.63 13.93
CA THR A 401 -3.77 16.14 12.64
C THR A 401 -3.26 14.71 12.76
N ILE A 402 -2.62 14.35 13.87
CA ILE A 402 -2.16 12.99 14.16
C ILE A 402 -3.36 12.05 14.33
N GLY A 403 -4.39 12.46 15.05
CA GLY A 403 -5.64 11.71 15.21
C GLY A 403 -6.33 11.44 13.87
N HIS A 404 -6.41 12.46 13.01
CA HIS A 404 -6.96 12.35 11.67
C HIS A 404 -6.21 11.31 10.82
N VAL A 405 -4.89 11.38 10.79
CA VAL A 405 -4.08 10.43 10.01
C VAL A 405 -4.23 8.99 10.51
N HIS A 406 -4.37 8.79 11.83
CA HIS A 406 -4.58 7.45 12.38
C HIS A 406 -6.00 6.93 12.16
N SER A 407 -7.01 7.78 12.12
CA SER A 407 -8.36 7.38 11.71
C SER A 407 -8.38 6.88 10.26
N GLY A 408 -7.65 7.53 9.36
CA GLY A 408 -7.46 7.08 7.99
C GLY A 408 -6.53 5.88 7.85
N ALA A 409 -5.28 5.99 8.30
CA ALA A 409 -4.26 4.98 8.05
C ALA A 409 -4.46 3.69 8.87
N LEU A 410 -4.89 3.78 10.11
CA LEU A 410 -5.15 2.61 10.96
C LEU A 410 -6.61 2.19 10.91
N GLY A 411 -7.53 3.14 11.14
CA GLY A 411 -8.97 2.86 11.17
C GLY A 411 -9.50 2.37 9.82
N TRP A 412 -9.21 3.07 8.73
CA TRP A 412 -9.61 2.66 7.38
C TRP A 412 -8.65 1.60 6.80
N ASN A 413 -7.41 1.95 6.54
CA ASN A 413 -6.50 1.09 5.80
C ASN A 413 -6.04 -0.13 6.61
N GLY A 414 -5.74 0.04 7.90
CA GLY A 414 -5.32 -1.05 8.77
C GLY A 414 -6.41 -2.09 8.94
N MET A 415 -7.64 -1.69 9.27
CA MET A 415 -8.74 -2.62 9.51
C MET A 415 -9.15 -3.40 8.26
N ILE A 416 -9.19 -2.76 7.07
CA ILE A 416 -9.47 -3.51 5.84
C ILE A 416 -8.32 -4.46 5.47
N THR A 417 -7.08 -4.08 5.76
CA THR A 417 -5.92 -4.96 5.56
C THR A 417 -6.05 -6.20 6.43
N PHE A 418 -6.32 -6.06 7.72
CA PHE A 418 -6.56 -7.21 8.60
C PHE A 418 -7.71 -8.08 8.10
N ALA A 419 -8.83 -7.49 7.71
CA ALA A 419 -9.96 -8.22 7.14
C ALA A 419 -9.53 -9.03 5.88
N CYS A 420 -8.72 -8.44 5.00
CA CYS A 420 -8.23 -9.12 3.81
C CYS A 420 -7.21 -10.23 4.14
N LEU A 421 -6.34 -10.05 5.13
CA LEU A 421 -5.44 -11.11 5.60
C LEU A 421 -6.22 -12.31 6.14
N TYR A 422 -7.24 -12.06 6.97
CA TYR A 422 -8.14 -13.11 7.47
C TYR A 422 -8.93 -13.79 6.35
N PHE A 423 -9.35 -13.04 5.33
CA PHE A 423 -10.01 -13.59 4.15
C PHE A 423 -9.09 -14.47 3.29
N LEU A 424 -7.85 -14.01 3.06
CA LEU A 424 -6.91 -14.63 2.13
C LEU A 424 -6.22 -15.86 2.73
N THR A 425 -5.87 -15.83 4.02
CA THR A 425 -5.07 -16.88 4.66
C THR A 425 -5.67 -18.28 4.47
N PRO A 426 -6.93 -18.56 4.83
CA PRO A 426 -7.48 -19.91 4.65
C PRO A 426 -7.57 -20.32 3.16
N ARG A 427 -7.85 -19.38 2.28
CA ARG A 427 -7.99 -19.64 0.84
C ARG A 427 -6.65 -19.91 0.14
N LEU A 428 -5.58 -19.30 0.61
CA LEU A 428 -4.25 -19.47 0.03
C LEU A 428 -3.50 -20.68 0.58
N TRP A 429 -3.78 -21.10 1.82
CA TRP A 429 -3.12 -22.27 2.43
C TRP A 429 -3.99 -23.50 2.55
N GLY A 430 -5.24 -23.45 2.04
CA GLY A 430 -6.14 -24.63 2.03
C GLY A 430 -6.54 -25.14 3.42
N ARG A 431 -6.47 -24.29 4.43
CA ARG A 431 -6.83 -24.62 5.81
C ARG A 431 -8.20 -24.08 6.14
N ALA A 432 -9.05 -24.88 6.79
CA ALA A 432 -10.27 -24.40 7.39
C ALA A 432 -9.94 -23.27 8.38
N GLN A 433 -10.73 -22.21 8.39
CA GLN A 433 -10.58 -21.13 9.37
C GLN A 433 -10.83 -21.70 10.76
N MET A 434 -9.78 -21.77 11.59
CA MET A 434 -9.96 -21.97 13.01
C MET A 434 -10.38 -20.64 13.64
N TYR A 435 -11.64 -20.31 13.54
CA TYR A 435 -12.25 -19.28 14.37
C TYR A 435 -12.67 -19.88 15.71
N SER A 436 -11.71 -20.32 16.49
CA SER A 436 -11.87 -20.47 17.92
C SER A 436 -11.20 -19.27 18.54
N GLU A 437 -11.99 -18.28 18.89
CA GLU A 437 -11.65 -17.04 19.58
C GLU A 437 -10.90 -15.94 18.78
N PRO A 438 -11.38 -14.70 18.80
CA PRO A 438 -10.63 -13.56 18.27
C PRO A 438 -9.42 -13.31 19.15
N PRO A 439 -8.21 -13.06 18.56
CA PRO A 439 -7.01 -12.77 19.33
C PRO A 439 -7.00 -11.40 20.01
N ILE A 440 -8.11 -10.69 20.01
CA ILE A 440 -8.32 -9.46 20.78
C ILE A 440 -9.69 -9.61 21.42
N SER A 441 -9.71 -9.99 22.70
CA SER A 441 -10.89 -9.88 23.54
C SER A 441 -11.22 -8.40 23.75
N CYS A 442 -12.11 -7.85 22.93
CA CYS A 442 -12.96 -6.80 23.43
C CYS A 442 -13.99 -7.49 24.33
N ASP A 443 -13.58 -7.79 25.55
CA ASP A 443 -14.46 -8.31 26.58
C ASP A 443 -15.49 -7.25 26.95
N LEU A 444 -16.58 -7.24 26.20
CA LEU A 444 -17.89 -6.89 26.73
C LEU A 444 -18.58 -8.20 27.06
N PRO A 445 -19.01 -8.41 28.32
CA PRO A 445 -19.54 -9.69 28.77
C PRO A 445 -20.91 -9.93 28.15
N ILE A 446 -20.97 -10.75 27.09
CA ILE A 446 -22.22 -11.33 26.60
C ILE A 446 -22.03 -12.82 26.49
N HIS A 447 -22.67 -13.50 27.43
CA HIS A 447 -22.95 -14.92 27.59
C HIS A 447 -22.51 -15.90 26.47
N HIS A 448 -21.59 -16.78 26.85
CA HIS A 448 -21.41 -18.12 26.28
C HIS A 448 -22.75 -18.89 26.26
N ARG A 449 -23.19 -19.35 25.09
CA ARG A 449 -23.65 -20.73 24.81
C ARG A 449 -24.18 -20.84 23.38
N PHE A 450 -23.88 -22.01 22.78
CA PHE A 450 -24.32 -22.59 21.51
C PHE A 450 -23.53 -22.18 20.26
N VAL A 451 -22.46 -22.95 19.98
CA VAL A 451 -22.03 -23.22 18.61
C VAL A 451 -22.13 -24.72 18.36
N THR A 452 -23.23 -25.10 17.73
CA THR A 452 -23.35 -26.40 17.09
C THR A 452 -22.46 -26.44 15.85
N ARG A 453 -21.69 -27.52 15.74
CA ARG A 453 -20.89 -27.83 14.55
C ARG A 453 -21.79 -27.95 13.32
N HIS A 454 -21.73 -26.99 12.43
CA HIS A 454 -22.15 -27.18 11.05
C HIS A 454 -20.89 -27.41 10.19
N HIS A 455 -20.76 -28.61 9.66
CA HIS A 455 -19.84 -28.93 8.59
C HIS A 455 -20.15 -28.00 7.40
N VAL A 456 -19.27 -27.06 7.13
CA VAL A 456 -19.27 -26.34 5.86
C VAL A 456 -18.53 -27.23 4.87
N PRO A 457 -19.16 -27.67 3.76
CA PRO A 457 -18.47 -28.42 2.72
C PRO A 457 -17.35 -27.57 2.12
N PRO A 458 -16.27 -28.18 1.60
CA PRO A 458 -15.19 -27.44 0.96
C PRO A 458 -15.78 -26.58 -0.16
N VAL A 459 -15.48 -25.28 -0.13
CA VAL A 459 -15.87 -24.34 -1.16
C VAL A 459 -15.26 -24.82 -2.47
N GLN A 460 -16.05 -25.45 -3.30
CA GLN A 460 -15.69 -25.66 -4.70
C GLN A 460 -15.35 -24.32 -5.32
N ASN A 461 -14.22 -24.27 -6.05
CA ASN A 461 -13.79 -23.12 -6.84
C ASN A 461 -14.94 -22.62 -7.70
N GLN A 462 -15.76 -21.71 -7.19
CA GLN A 462 -16.77 -21.03 -7.97
C GLN A 462 -16.03 -20.07 -8.90
N GLY A 463 -16.02 -20.42 -10.17
CA GLY A 463 -15.41 -19.64 -11.21
C GLY A 463 -16.15 -18.31 -11.45
N PRO A 464 -15.59 -17.43 -12.30
CA PRO A 464 -16.10 -16.09 -12.59
C PRO A 464 -17.55 -16.00 -13.07
N LYS A 465 -18.13 -17.10 -13.55
CA LYS A 465 -19.52 -17.16 -14.06
C LYS A 465 -20.58 -16.80 -13.02
N ASP A 466 -20.32 -17.06 -11.75
CA ASP A 466 -21.31 -16.78 -10.70
C ASP A 466 -21.38 -15.30 -10.32
N LEU A 467 -20.27 -14.56 -10.53
CA LEU A 467 -20.27 -13.12 -10.33
C LEU A 467 -21.10 -12.39 -11.40
N GLN A 468 -21.07 -12.89 -12.62
CA GLN A 468 -21.76 -12.31 -13.78
C GLN A 468 -23.29 -12.52 -13.69
N LYS A 469 -23.73 -13.69 -13.21
CA LYS A 469 -25.16 -13.96 -12.98
C LYS A 469 -25.76 -13.04 -11.91
N SER A 470 -25.00 -12.71 -10.85
CA SER A 470 -25.49 -11.80 -9.81
C SER A 470 -25.51 -10.33 -10.26
N LEU A 471 -24.73 -9.96 -11.29
CA LEU A 471 -24.66 -8.60 -11.82
C LEU A 471 -25.74 -8.32 -12.90
N THR A 472 -26.23 -9.36 -13.59
CA THR A 472 -27.19 -9.20 -14.70
C THR A 472 -28.67 -9.27 -14.26
N THR A 473 -28.96 -9.73 -13.05
CA THR A 473 -30.35 -9.90 -12.57
C THR A 473 -30.95 -8.66 -11.92
N ARG A 474 -30.27 -7.54 -11.88
CA ARG A 474 -30.82 -6.25 -11.39
C ARG A 474 -30.30 -5.08 -12.23
N VAL A 475 -30.75 -4.97 -13.44
CA VAL A 475 -30.80 -3.70 -14.19
C VAL A 475 -32.24 -3.21 -14.20
#